data_a10bb332d08d7414626d0cffefe3bdfa
#
_entry.id   a10bb332d08d7414626d0cffefe3bdfa
#
_cell.length_a   1.000
_cell.length_b   1.000
_cell.length_c   1.000
_cell.angle_alpha   90.00
_cell.angle_beta   90.00
_cell.angle_gamma   90.00
#
_symmetry.space_group_name_H-M   'P 1'
#
loop_
_entity.id
_entity.type
_entity.pdbx_description
1 polymer ?
#
loop_
_entity_poly.entity_id
_entity_poly.type
_entity_poly.pdbx_seq_one_letter_code
_entity_poly.pdbx_strand_id
1 'polypeptide(L)'
;SNDGVKSAFDKRKMWNERRINLTDLADISAYTYTYLVNGTTPSGNWTGLFRPGERVRLRLINSGAMTFFDVRIPGLKMTVVQADGQDVEPVTVDEFRIGVAETYDVIVTPRDDAYTIFAQSMDRTGFARGTLATRHGLTAAVPKPDKPESLTMEDMMGDKGGGMAGMDHGSSGGKNGTAGMSGMNHGGMAMDHSKHAMPAGTAMDGKLAKPSTQARHAKTEYGPSTDMRVDMARTNLDDPGIGLRNNGRRVLTYADLHTIGGPIDPRGAEREIELHLTGNMERYTWSLDGLEFGKSTPVHFRYGERVRIILHNDTM
;
A
#
# COMPACT_ATOMS: atom_id res chain seq x y z
N SER A 1 -10.24 37.63 -9.54
CA SER A 1 -11.35 37.21 -8.70
C SER A 1 -11.36 38.04 -7.43
N ASN A 2 -12.52 38.61 -7.11
CA ASN A 2 -12.75 39.53 -5.96
C ASN A 2 -12.87 38.81 -4.60
N ASP A 3 -12.37 37.62 -4.47
CA ASP A 3 -12.39 36.88 -3.21
C ASP A 3 -11.24 37.40 -2.34
N GLY A 4 -11.55 37.98 -1.20
CA GLY A 4 -10.55 38.44 -0.25
C GLY A 4 -9.64 37.30 0.22
N VAL A 5 -8.45 37.65 0.70
CA VAL A 5 -7.41 36.70 1.16
C VAL A 5 -7.98 35.62 2.11
N LYS A 6 -8.88 36.04 3.00
CA LYS A 6 -9.57 35.13 3.94
C LYS A 6 -10.39 34.07 3.22
N SER A 7 -11.15 34.46 2.18
CA SER A 7 -11.94 33.49 1.39
C SER A 7 -11.06 32.51 0.60
N ALA A 8 -9.90 32.96 0.14
CA ALA A 8 -8.92 32.08 -0.51
C ALA A 8 -8.34 31.07 0.47
N PHE A 9 -8.04 31.48 1.71
CA PHE A 9 -7.58 30.57 2.78
C PHE A 9 -8.67 29.58 3.20
N ASP A 10 -9.93 30.05 3.34
CA ASP A 10 -11.05 29.19 3.73
C ASP A 10 -11.37 28.17 2.63
N LYS A 11 -11.31 28.57 1.36
CA LYS A 11 -11.44 27.65 0.22
C LYS A 11 -10.31 26.63 0.19
N ARG A 12 -9.07 27.05 0.48
CA ARG A 12 -7.90 26.18 0.51
C ARG A 12 -7.96 25.19 1.67
N LYS A 13 -8.42 25.65 2.86
CA LYS A 13 -8.65 24.77 4.01
C LYS A 13 -9.74 23.74 3.72
N MET A 14 -10.87 24.17 3.14
CA MET A 14 -11.96 23.28 2.74
C MET A 14 -11.52 22.29 1.64
N TRP A 15 -10.60 22.68 0.76
CA TRP A 15 -10.03 21.82 -0.27
C TRP A 15 -9.09 20.76 0.35
N ASN A 16 -8.27 21.14 1.31
CA ASN A 16 -7.43 20.22 2.07
C ASN A 16 -8.27 19.23 2.90
N GLU A 17 -9.36 19.71 3.52
CA GLU A 17 -10.30 18.85 4.26
C GLU A 17 -11.03 17.87 3.33
N ARG A 18 -11.30 18.24 2.07
CA ARG A 18 -11.92 17.36 1.08
C ARG A 18 -10.95 16.35 0.45
N ARG A 19 -9.66 16.65 0.43
CA ARG A 19 -8.62 15.72 -0.05
C ARG A 19 -8.42 14.53 0.87
N ILE A 20 -8.67 14.71 2.17
CA ILE A 20 -8.64 13.65 3.15
C ILE A 20 -10.08 13.15 3.33
N ASN A 21 -10.64 12.56 2.28
CA ASN A 21 -11.92 11.91 2.41
C ASN A 21 -11.69 10.49 2.93
N LEU A 22 -12.20 10.20 4.12
CA LEU A 22 -12.14 8.88 4.75
C LEU A 22 -12.73 7.74 3.89
N THR A 23 -13.43 8.08 2.81
CA THR A 23 -14.04 7.14 1.86
C THR A 23 -13.31 7.08 0.53
N ASP A 24 -12.30 7.93 0.30
CA ASP A 24 -11.53 7.98 -0.94
C ASP A 24 -10.33 7.06 -0.84
N LEU A 25 -10.55 5.81 -1.19
CA LEU A 25 -9.54 4.73 -1.11
C LEU A 25 -8.77 4.55 -2.41
N ALA A 26 -9.20 5.19 -3.50
CA ALA A 26 -8.58 4.99 -4.81
C ALA A 26 -8.94 6.10 -5.80
N ASP A 27 -7.97 6.61 -6.54
CA ASP A 27 -8.17 7.59 -7.62
C ASP A 27 -8.92 7.01 -8.82
N ILE A 28 -8.83 5.69 -9.03
CA ILE A 28 -9.50 4.96 -10.10
C ILE A 28 -10.67 4.15 -9.52
N SER A 29 -11.86 4.40 -10.01
CA SER A 29 -13.08 3.73 -9.55
C SER A 29 -13.90 3.15 -10.71
N ALA A 30 -14.80 2.22 -10.41
CA ALA A 30 -15.70 1.64 -11.39
C ALA A 30 -16.82 2.60 -11.86
N TYR A 31 -16.89 3.81 -11.33
CA TYR A 31 -17.77 4.84 -11.86
C TYR A 31 -17.35 5.33 -13.25
N THR A 32 -16.06 5.26 -13.54
CA THR A 32 -15.47 5.74 -14.81
C THR A 32 -14.72 4.65 -15.56
N TYR A 33 -14.36 3.56 -14.92
CA TYR A 33 -13.60 2.46 -15.52
C TYR A 33 -14.33 1.13 -15.42
N THR A 34 -13.98 0.20 -16.29
CA THR A 34 -14.46 -1.19 -16.25
C THR A 34 -13.28 -2.10 -15.93
N TYR A 35 -13.42 -2.90 -14.87
CA TYR A 35 -12.41 -3.89 -14.50
C TYR A 35 -12.56 -5.16 -15.34
N LEU A 36 -11.44 -5.74 -15.75
CA LEU A 36 -11.40 -6.85 -16.69
C LEU A 36 -10.69 -8.07 -16.09
N VAL A 37 -11.09 -9.27 -16.51
CA VAL A 37 -10.33 -10.51 -16.35
C VAL A 37 -9.91 -10.99 -17.73
N ASN A 38 -8.60 -11.08 -17.98
CA ASN A 38 -8.04 -11.45 -19.28
C ASN A 38 -8.69 -10.70 -20.47
N GLY A 39 -8.84 -9.38 -20.32
CA GLY A 39 -9.45 -8.52 -21.33
C GLY A 39 -10.98 -8.62 -21.44
N THR A 40 -11.63 -9.40 -20.60
CA THR A 40 -13.08 -9.65 -20.64
C THR A 40 -13.80 -8.88 -19.54
N THR A 41 -14.86 -8.16 -19.89
CA THR A 41 -15.73 -7.42 -18.95
C THR A 41 -16.48 -8.36 -18.02
N PRO A 42 -17.00 -7.88 -16.87
CA PRO A 42 -17.84 -8.69 -16.00
C PRO A 42 -19.06 -9.30 -16.71
N SER A 43 -19.67 -8.60 -17.66
CA SER A 43 -20.77 -9.11 -18.48
C SER A 43 -20.32 -10.17 -19.49
N GLY A 44 -19.12 -10.01 -20.04
CA GLY A 44 -18.54 -10.99 -20.98
C GLY A 44 -18.12 -12.30 -20.32
N ASN A 45 -17.83 -12.27 -19.02
CA ASN A 45 -17.60 -13.44 -18.16
C ASN A 45 -16.57 -14.44 -18.71
N TRP A 46 -15.29 -14.10 -18.60
CA TRP A 46 -14.20 -15.04 -18.94
C TRP A 46 -14.43 -16.39 -18.26
N THR A 47 -14.20 -17.50 -18.99
CA THR A 47 -14.41 -18.84 -18.47
C THR A 47 -13.16 -19.69 -18.60
N GLY A 48 -12.65 -20.18 -17.46
CA GLY A 48 -11.63 -21.23 -17.38
C GLY A 48 -12.27 -22.60 -17.16
N LEU A 49 -11.79 -23.61 -17.86
CA LEU A 49 -12.32 -24.97 -17.76
C LEU A 49 -11.52 -25.84 -16.80
N PHE A 50 -12.21 -26.72 -16.09
CA PHE A 50 -11.62 -27.74 -15.20
C PHE A 50 -12.41 -29.06 -15.26
N ARG A 51 -11.79 -30.12 -14.70
CA ARG A 51 -12.48 -31.38 -14.43
C ARG A 51 -12.78 -31.49 -12.92
N PRO A 52 -13.95 -31.97 -12.52
CA PRO A 52 -14.28 -32.11 -11.09
C PRO A 52 -13.20 -32.88 -10.31
N GLY A 53 -12.73 -32.30 -9.21
CA GLY A 53 -11.66 -32.87 -8.40
C GLY A 53 -10.24 -32.65 -8.90
N GLU A 54 -10.06 -32.04 -10.06
CA GLU A 54 -8.76 -31.64 -10.59
C GLU A 54 -8.10 -30.58 -9.68
N ARG A 55 -6.78 -30.67 -9.52
CA ARG A 55 -6.01 -29.62 -8.87
C ARG A 55 -5.64 -28.57 -9.91
N VAL A 56 -6.25 -27.43 -9.84
CA VAL A 56 -6.06 -26.30 -10.78
C VAL A 56 -5.14 -25.27 -10.14
N ARG A 57 -4.04 -24.93 -10.81
CA ARG A 57 -3.20 -23.79 -10.44
C ARG A 57 -3.68 -22.55 -11.17
N LEU A 58 -4.17 -21.58 -10.43
CA LEU A 58 -4.51 -20.27 -10.95
C LEU A 58 -3.35 -19.31 -10.69
N ARG A 59 -2.90 -18.66 -11.76
CA ARG A 59 -1.91 -17.60 -11.69
C ARG A 59 -2.63 -16.26 -11.79
N LEU A 60 -2.65 -15.54 -10.71
CA LEU A 60 -3.34 -14.26 -10.58
C LEU A 60 -2.31 -13.15 -10.64
N ILE A 61 -2.54 -12.20 -11.53
CA ILE A 61 -1.66 -11.06 -11.77
C ILE A 61 -2.54 -9.83 -11.77
N ASN A 62 -2.27 -8.86 -10.89
CA ASN A 62 -2.91 -7.58 -10.96
C ASN A 62 -2.16 -6.67 -11.94
N SER A 63 -2.65 -6.59 -13.17
CA SER A 63 -2.12 -5.71 -14.22
C SER A 63 -2.77 -4.32 -14.23
N GLY A 64 -3.54 -3.97 -13.19
CA GLY A 64 -4.12 -2.64 -13.03
C GLY A 64 -3.05 -1.58 -12.77
N ALA A 65 -3.32 -0.34 -13.17
CA ALA A 65 -2.38 0.75 -12.97
C ALA A 65 -2.36 1.26 -11.51
N MET A 66 -3.50 1.20 -10.81
CA MET A 66 -3.66 1.77 -9.46
C MET A 66 -4.57 0.96 -8.53
N THR A 67 -5.49 0.15 -9.07
CA THR A 67 -6.52 -0.49 -8.28
C THR A 67 -6.01 -1.74 -7.57
N PHE A 68 -6.22 -1.80 -6.25
CA PHE A 68 -6.10 -3.03 -5.46
C PHE A 68 -7.40 -3.83 -5.54
N PHE A 69 -7.28 -5.15 -5.61
CA PHE A 69 -8.43 -6.05 -5.65
C PHE A 69 -8.41 -7.04 -4.49
N ASP A 70 -9.60 -7.29 -3.91
CA ASP A 70 -9.81 -8.38 -2.98
C ASP A 70 -10.42 -9.55 -3.75
N VAL A 71 -9.67 -10.66 -3.80
CA VAL A 71 -9.97 -11.81 -4.63
C VAL A 71 -10.48 -12.97 -3.79
N ARG A 72 -11.63 -13.52 -4.19
CA ARG A 72 -12.21 -14.74 -3.59
C ARG A 72 -12.92 -15.59 -4.63
N ILE A 73 -13.10 -16.84 -4.32
CA ILE A 73 -13.89 -17.79 -5.08
C ILE A 73 -14.93 -18.39 -4.13
N PRO A 74 -16.16 -17.86 -4.06
CA PRO A 74 -17.15 -18.33 -3.11
C PRO A 74 -17.37 -19.84 -3.18
N GLY A 75 -17.34 -20.51 -2.02
CA GLY A 75 -17.48 -21.95 -1.92
C GLY A 75 -16.21 -22.77 -2.21
N LEU A 76 -15.08 -22.10 -2.53
CA LEU A 76 -13.83 -22.78 -2.86
C LEU A 76 -12.66 -22.14 -2.11
N LYS A 77 -11.91 -22.94 -1.33
CA LYS A 77 -10.70 -22.49 -0.67
C LYS A 77 -9.55 -22.39 -1.69
N MET A 78 -8.71 -21.38 -1.49
CA MET A 78 -7.51 -21.14 -2.30
C MET A 78 -6.28 -21.41 -1.44
N THR A 79 -5.40 -22.30 -1.92
CA THR A 79 -4.12 -22.54 -1.25
C THR A 79 -3.03 -21.75 -1.99
N VAL A 80 -2.55 -20.68 -1.39
CA VAL A 80 -1.46 -19.85 -1.90
C VAL A 80 -0.17 -20.67 -1.83
N VAL A 81 0.55 -20.76 -2.95
CA VAL A 81 1.80 -21.53 -3.08
C VAL A 81 2.97 -20.70 -3.62
N GLN A 82 2.68 -19.52 -4.18
CA GLN A 82 3.70 -18.59 -4.68
C GLN A 82 3.20 -17.14 -4.53
N ALA A 83 4.09 -16.25 -4.18
CA ALA A 83 3.87 -14.81 -4.14
C ALA A 83 5.04 -14.11 -4.84
N ASP A 84 4.75 -13.22 -5.80
CA ASP A 84 5.74 -12.46 -6.59
C ASP A 84 6.90 -13.29 -7.15
N GLY A 85 6.56 -14.47 -7.67
CA GLY A 85 7.53 -15.42 -8.25
C GLY A 85 8.32 -16.23 -7.23
N GLN A 86 8.11 -16.01 -5.92
CA GLN A 86 8.76 -16.77 -4.86
C GLN A 86 7.83 -17.85 -4.32
N ASP A 87 8.29 -19.11 -4.30
CA ASP A 87 7.56 -20.20 -3.68
C ASP A 87 7.47 -20.01 -2.16
N VAL A 88 6.25 -20.16 -1.63
CA VAL A 88 5.96 -19.98 -0.21
C VAL A 88 5.38 -21.24 0.40
N GLU A 89 5.55 -21.40 1.72
CA GLU A 89 4.83 -22.43 2.49
C GLU A 89 3.33 -22.31 2.20
N PRO A 90 2.65 -23.44 1.84
CA PRO A 90 1.27 -23.37 1.43
C PRO A 90 0.32 -22.82 2.50
N VAL A 91 -0.42 -21.78 2.18
CA VAL A 91 -1.41 -21.16 3.07
C VAL A 91 -2.78 -21.21 2.43
N THR A 92 -3.75 -21.83 3.15
CA THR A 92 -5.13 -21.95 2.65
C THR A 92 -6.00 -20.83 3.21
N VAL A 93 -6.62 -20.07 2.31
CA VAL A 93 -7.43 -18.88 2.61
C VAL A 93 -8.75 -18.88 1.86
N ASP A 94 -9.66 -17.99 2.30
CA ASP A 94 -10.90 -17.69 1.59
C ASP A 94 -10.74 -16.51 0.61
N GLU A 95 -9.85 -15.58 0.97
CA GLU A 95 -9.70 -14.30 0.29
C GLU A 95 -8.28 -13.77 0.46
N PHE A 96 -7.82 -12.99 -0.49
CA PHE A 96 -6.58 -12.23 -0.38
C PHE A 96 -6.69 -10.91 -1.15
N ARG A 97 -5.98 -9.90 -0.67
CA ARG A 97 -5.76 -8.65 -1.41
C ARG A 97 -4.59 -8.83 -2.34
N ILE A 98 -4.73 -8.30 -3.56
CA ILE A 98 -3.65 -8.25 -4.54
C ILE A 98 -3.42 -6.79 -4.97
N GLY A 99 -2.23 -6.29 -4.66
CA GLY A 99 -1.79 -4.94 -5.03
C GLY A 99 -1.40 -4.85 -6.50
N VAL A 100 -1.15 -3.64 -6.93
CA VAL A 100 -0.67 -3.38 -8.31
C VAL A 100 0.66 -4.07 -8.54
N ALA A 101 0.79 -4.75 -9.68
CA ALA A 101 1.94 -5.55 -10.08
C ALA A 101 2.23 -6.81 -9.22
N GLU A 102 1.49 -7.03 -8.14
CA GLU A 102 1.61 -8.28 -7.37
C GLU A 102 1.10 -9.49 -8.15
N THR A 103 1.69 -10.65 -7.84
CA THR A 103 1.30 -11.93 -8.41
C THR A 103 1.13 -12.98 -7.32
N TYR A 104 0.06 -13.78 -7.42
CA TYR A 104 -0.16 -14.94 -6.56
C TYR A 104 -0.50 -16.17 -7.39
N ASP A 105 0.15 -17.30 -7.07
CA ASP A 105 -0.28 -18.59 -7.58
C ASP A 105 -1.03 -19.34 -6.49
N VAL A 106 -2.24 -19.77 -6.80
CA VAL A 106 -3.08 -20.51 -5.87
C VAL A 106 -3.52 -21.84 -6.45
N ILE A 107 -3.58 -22.86 -5.61
CA ILE A 107 -4.14 -24.18 -5.95
C ILE A 107 -5.56 -24.23 -5.44
N VAL A 108 -6.48 -24.62 -6.33
CA VAL A 108 -7.87 -24.90 -6.01
C VAL A 108 -8.25 -26.31 -6.46
N THR A 109 -9.26 -26.92 -5.82
CA THR A 109 -9.76 -28.25 -6.20
C THR A 109 -11.28 -28.20 -6.33
N PRO A 110 -11.78 -27.64 -7.45
CA PRO A 110 -13.22 -27.47 -7.68
C PRO A 110 -13.90 -28.82 -7.90
N ARG A 111 -15.13 -28.98 -7.40
CA ARG A 111 -15.91 -30.21 -7.51
C ARG A 111 -17.30 -29.98 -8.09
N ASP A 112 -17.89 -28.80 -7.85
CA ASP A 112 -19.18 -28.41 -8.40
C ASP A 112 -19.04 -27.95 -9.85
N ASP A 113 -20.14 -27.81 -10.57
CA ASP A 113 -20.12 -27.49 -11.99
C ASP A 113 -19.53 -26.13 -12.35
N ALA A 114 -19.66 -25.14 -11.47
CA ALA A 114 -19.14 -23.79 -11.72
C ALA A 114 -18.89 -23.00 -10.41
N TYR A 115 -17.88 -22.12 -10.48
CA TYR A 115 -17.50 -21.18 -9.42
C TYR A 115 -17.21 -19.80 -10.02
N THR A 116 -17.56 -18.75 -9.30
CA THR A 116 -17.20 -17.38 -9.70
C THR A 116 -15.85 -17.01 -9.11
N ILE A 117 -14.89 -16.66 -9.95
CA ILE A 117 -13.70 -15.89 -9.53
C ILE A 117 -14.19 -14.45 -9.41
N PHE A 118 -14.10 -13.89 -8.21
CA PHE A 118 -14.59 -12.56 -7.91
C PHE A 118 -13.48 -11.69 -7.34
N ALA A 119 -13.19 -10.59 -8.03
CA ALA A 119 -12.16 -9.63 -7.65
C ALA A 119 -12.82 -8.25 -7.50
N GLN A 120 -13.16 -7.86 -6.29
CA GLN A 120 -13.75 -6.56 -5.99
C GLN A 120 -12.66 -5.51 -5.78
N SER A 121 -12.89 -4.29 -6.25
CA SER A 121 -11.98 -3.17 -5.97
C SER A 121 -11.97 -2.82 -4.48
N MET A 122 -10.83 -2.34 -3.98
CA MET A 122 -10.66 -1.97 -2.57
C MET A 122 -11.67 -0.90 -2.13
N ASP A 123 -12.03 0.03 -3.02
CA ASP A 123 -13.04 1.09 -2.80
C ASP A 123 -14.49 0.60 -2.89
N ARG A 124 -14.72 -0.67 -3.25
CA ARG A 124 -16.04 -1.31 -3.39
C ARG A 124 -16.94 -0.71 -4.48
N THR A 125 -16.40 0.11 -5.39
CA THR A 125 -17.18 0.70 -6.48
C THR A 125 -17.50 -0.28 -7.59
N GLY A 126 -16.70 -1.36 -7.73
CA GLY A 126 -16.94 -2.38 -8.73
C GLY A 126 -16.10 -3.64 -8.56
N PHE A 127 -16.15 -4.49 -9.57
CA PHE A 127 -15.46 -5.77 -9.56
C PHE A 127 -15.10 -6.25 -10.97
N ALA A 128 -14.08 -7.09 -11.06
CA ALA A 128 -13.83 -7.97 -12.17
C ALA A 128 -14.32 -9.38 -11.83
N ARG A 129 -14.77 -10.16 -12.79
CA ARG A 129 -15.17 -11.55 -12.57
C ARG A 129 -14.83 -12.47 -13.72
N GLY A 130 -14.63 -13.73 -13.40
CA GLY A 130 -14.56 -14.85 -14.31
C GLY A 130 -15.32 -16.06 -13.74
N THR A 131 -15.45 -17.09 -14.52
CA THR A 131 -16.05 -18.36 -14.09
C THR A 131 -15.05 -19.50 -14.28
N LEU A 132 -14.86 -20.32 -13.26
CA LEU A 132 -14.33 -21.66 -13.41
C LEU A 132 -15.50 -22.61 -13.64
N ALA A 133 -15.48 -23.42 -14.70
CA ALA A 133 -16.59 -24.28 -15.05
C ALA A 133 -16.14 -25.60 -15.65
N THR A 134 -16.99 -26.63 -15.54
CA THR A 134 -16.76 -27.93 -16.19
C THR A 134 -16.97 -27.90 -17.70
N ARG A 135 -17.70 -26.90 -18.19
CA ARG A 135 -17.97 -26.65 -19.61
C ARG A 135 -18.34 -25.18 -19.85
N HIS A 136 -18.16 -24.73 -21.09
CA HIS A 136 -18.60 -23.40 -21.49
C HIS A 136 -20.12 -23.19 -21.31
N GLY A 137 -20.51 -21.95 -21.06
CA GLY A 137 -21.91 -21.54 -20.88
C GLY A 137 -22.46 -21.72 -19.46
N LEU A 138 -21.73 -22.36 -18.55
CA LEU A 138 -22.08 -22.40 -17.15
C LEU A 138 -21.70 -21.08 -16.46
N THR A 139 -22.49 -20.70 -15.48
CA THR A 139 -22.23 -19.55 -14.62
C THR A 139 -22.51 -19.91 -13.16
N ALA A 140 -21.85 -19.25 -12.23
CA ALA A 140 -22.15 -19.34 -10.81
C ALA A 140 -22.66 -17.99 -10.28
N ALA A 141 -23.24 -18.02 -9.08
CA ALA A 141 -23.73 -16.81 -8.44
C ALA A 141 -22.59 -15.79 -8.27
N VAL A 142 -22.84 -14.54 -8.63
CA VAL A 142 -21.89 -13.43 -8.45
C VAL A 142 -22.19 -12.77 -7.11
N PRO A 143 -21.24 -12.73 -6.18
CA PRO A 143 -21.46 -12.04 -4.91
C PRO A 143 -21.67 -10.53 -5.13
N LYS A 144 -22.39 -9.93 -4.22
CA LYS A 144 -22.39 -8.46 -4.13
C LYS A 144 -21.04 -8.01 -3.58
N PRO A 145 -20.53 -6.85 -4.02
CA PRO A 145 -19.39 -6.22 -3.34
C PRO A 145 -19.68 -6.05 -1.85
N ASP A 146 -18.63 -6.17 -1.05
CA ASP A 146 -18.74 -5.93 0.38
C ASP A 146 -19.07 -4.44 0.62
N LYS A 147 -19.51 -4.10 1.82
CA LYS A 147 -19.76 -2.71 2.16
C LYS A 147 -18.43 -1.95 2.22
N PRO A 148 -18.36 -0.72 1.67
CA PRO A 148 -17.19 0.13 1.86
C PRO A 148 -17.01 0.43 3.35
N GLU A 149 -15.76 0.40 3.80
CA GLU A 149 -15.35 0.77 5.14
C GLU A 149 -14.61 2.10 5.06
N SER A 150 -14.85 2.99 6.02
CA SER A 150 -14.15 4.27 6.10
C SER A 150 -12.77 4.07 6.72
N LEU A 151 -11.76 4.80 6.21
CA LEU A 151 -10.45 4.86 6.83
C LEU A 151 -10.56 5.39 8.27
N THR A 152 -9.84 4.76 9.17
CA THR A 152 -9.68 5.27 10.53
C THR A 152 -8.48 6.23 10.59
N MET A 153 -8.40 7.01 11.66
CA MET A 153 -7.20 7.84 11.90
C MET A 153 -5.94 7.00 12.03
N GLU A 154 -6.06 5.77 12.55
CA GLU A 154 -4.98 4.82 12.66
C GLU A 154 -4.53 4.31 11.27
N ASP A 155 -5.47 4.08 10.35
CA ASP A 155 -5.15 3.72 8.97
C ASP A 155 -4.40 4.83 8.23
N MET A 156 -4.70 6.10 8.52
CA MET A 156 -4.11 7.25 7.85
C MET A 156 -2.80 7.74 8.45
N MET A 157 -2.65 7.66 9.77
CA MET A 157 -1.56 8.32 10.50
C MET A 157 -0.55 7.33 11.13
N GLY A 158 -0.75 6.02 10.91
CA GLY A 158 0.03 4.99 11.58
C GLY A 158 -0.36 4.83 13.05
N ASP A 159 0.36 3.93 13.75
CA ASP A 159 0.13 3.67 15.16
C ASP A 159 0.69 4.81 16.03
N LYS A 160 -0.16 5.79 16.33
CA LYS A 160 0.16 6.76 17.39
C LYS A 160 -0.03 6.07 18.74
N GLY A 161 0.92 5.25 19.12
CA GLY A 161 1.01 4.74 20.48
C GLY A 161 0.99 5.88 21.49
N GLY A 162 -0.19 6.14 22.07
CA GLY A 162 -0.39 6.95 23.26
C GLY A 162 0.09 8.40 23.22
N GLY A 163 -0.73 9.34 22.75
CA GLY A 163 -0.40 10.75 22.92
C GLY A 163 -1.30 11.76 22.24
N MET A 164 -2.58 11.48 22.03
CA MET A 164 -3.57 12.54 21.73
C MET A 164 -4.56 12.76 22.89
N ALA A 165 -4.05 12.83 24.10
CA ALA A 165 -4.74 13.49 25.20
C ALA A 165 -4.18 14.91 25.29
N GLY A 166 -4.78 15.87 24.56
CA GLY A 166 -4.38 17.27 24.72
C GLY A 166 -4.47 18.18 23.51
N MET A 167 -5.42 17.97 22.58
CA MET A 167 -5.84 19.07 21.72
C MET A 167 -7.18 19.61 22.22
N ASP A 168 -7.08 20.34 23.32
CA ASP A 168 -8.13 21.21 23.80
C ASP A 168 -8.22 22.42 22.83
N HIS A 169 -9.37 22.61 22.21
CA HIS A 169 -9.70 23.80 21.46
C HIS A 169 -9.90 24.99 22.40
N GLY A 170 -8.80 25.43 22.98
CA GLY A 170 -8.73 26.63 23.80
C GLY A 170 -8.54 27.88 22.92
N SER A 171 -9.64 28.59 22.69
CA SER A 171 -9.66 30.00 22.27
C SER A 171 -8.92 30.85 23.29
N SER A 172 -7.88 31.59 22.88
CA SER A 172 -7.67 33.00 23.29
C SER A 172 -6.31 33.53 22.88
N GLY A 173 -6.26 34.53 22.08
CA GLY A 173 -5.86 35.92 22.39
C GLY A 173 -4.38 36.22 22.66
N GLY A 174 -3.68 36.80 21.66
CA GLY A 174 -2.84 37.98 21.87
C GLY A 174 -1.36 37.82 22.20
N LYS A 175 -0.44 38.13 21.33
CA LYS A 175 0.39 39.33 21.30
C LYS A 175 1.65 39.20 20.45
N ASN A 176 1.92 40.28 19.72
CA ASN A 176 3.03 40.62 18.85
C ASN A 176 4.45 40.23 19.29
N GLY A 177 5.26 39.88 18.29
CA GLY A 177 6.69 39.91 18.34
C GLY A 177 7.29 39.83 16.94
N THR A 178 7.51 40.99 16.29
CA THR A 178 8.25 41.15 15.03
C THR A 178 9.74 40.93 15.27
N ALA A 179 10.35 40.00 14.58
CA ALA A 179 11.79 39.96 14.37
C ALA A 179 12.07 39.58 12.90
N GLY A 180 12.81 40.48 12.23
CA GLY A 180 13.07 40.49 10.82
C GLY A 180 13.92 39.31 10.35
N MET A 181 13.62 38.83 9.14
CA MET A 181 14.43 37.85 8.43
C MET A 181 15.17 38.51 7.26
N SER A 182 16.47 38.65 7.41
CA SER A 182 17.36 38.95 6.30
C SER A 182 17.75 37.65 5.59
N GLY A 183 17.71 37.73 4.28
CA GLY A 183 18.29 36.97 3.18
C GLY A 183 18.86 35.58 3.40
N MET A 184 18.20 34.54 2.85
CA MET A 184 18.82 33.25 2.61
C MET A 184 19.14 33.06 1.13
N ASN A 185 20.44 32.95 0.88
CA ASN A 185 21.06 32.65 -0.40
C ASN A 185 20.79 31.18 -0.76
N HIS A 186 20.13 30.89 -1.90
CA HIS A 186 19.89 29.54 -2.40
C HIS A 186 21.17 28.97 -3.05
N GLY A 187 22.06 28.46 -2.23
CA GLY A 187 23.09 27.54 -2.69
C GLY A 187 22.53 26.12 -2.72
N GLY A 188 22.41 25.53 -3.90
CA GLY A 188 21.97 24.14 -4.08
C GLY A 188 22.93 23.18 -3.37
N MET A 189 22.54 22.64 -2.23
CA MET A 189 23.24 21.52 -1.60
C MET A 189 22.61 20.22 -2.09
N ALA A 190 23.33 19.52 -2.98
CA ALA A 190 23.03 18.13 -3.25
C ALA A 190 23.24 17.34 -1.94
N MET A 191 22.17 16.70 -1.44
CA MET A 191 22.29 15.83 -0.27
C MET A 191 22.89 14.49 -0.67
N ASP A 192 23.95 14.13 -0.03
CA ASP A 192 24.62 12.84 -0.19
C ASP A 192 23.88 11.79 0.68
N HIS A 193 23.05 10.96 0.05
CA HIS A 193 22.33 9.87 0.71
C HIS A 193 23.28 8.84 1.38
N SER A 194 24.58 8.85 1.05
CA SER A 194 25.57 8.01 1.74
C SER A 194 25.72 8.38 3.22
N LYS A 195 25.34 9.60 3.61
CA LYS A 195 25.40 10.08 5.00
C LYS A 195 24.17 9.67 5.84
N HIS A 196 23.11 9.17 5.21
CA HIS A 196 21.96 8.58 5.92
C HIS A 196 22.16 7.09 6.23
N ALA A 197 23.19 6.47 5.68
CA ALA A 197 23.62 5.15 6.10
C ALA A 197 24.26 5.26 7.50
N MET A 198 23.44 5.12 8.53
CA MET A 198 23.96 4.98 9.90
C MET A 198 24.70 3.65 10.00
N PRO A 199 25.88 3.62 10.67
CA PRO A 199 26.47 2.34 11.03
C PRO A 199 25.43 1.57 11.85
N ALA A 200 25.13 0.35 11.42
CA ALA A 200 24.21 -0.53 12.10
C ALA A 200 24.55 -0.57 13.60
N GLY A 201 23.59 -0.26 14.44
CA GLY A 201 23.71 -0.54 15.86
C GLY A 201 24.00 -2.03 15.98
N THR A 202 25.24 -2.38 16.29
CA THR A 202 25.71 -3.77 16.43
C THR A 202 24.95 -4.40 17.60
N ALA A 203 23.93 -5.19 17.28
CA ALA A 203 23.49 -6.23 18.19
C ALA A 203 24.67 -7.21 18.35
N MET A 204 24.88 -7.75 19.53
CA MET A 204 26.03 -8.59 19.93
C MET A 204 26.25 -9.86 19.07
N ASP A 205 25.51 -10.06 18.00
CA ASP A 205 25.56 -11.22 17.09
C ASP A 205 25.76 -10.86 15.60
N GLY A 206 26.20 -9.64 15.27
CA GLY A 206 26.41 -9.24 13.88
C GLY A 206 25.12 -9.13 13.03
N LYS A 207 23.95 -9.21 13.65
CA LYS A 207 22.65 -9.00 13.00
C LYS A 207 22.17 -7.59 13.31
N LEU A 208 21.68 -6.90 12.27
CA LEU A 208 20.98 -5.63 12.48
C LEU A 208 19.79 -5.83 13.43
N ALA A 209 19.59 -4.88 14.34
CA ALA A 209 18.39 -4.80 15.15
C ALA A 209 17.13 -4.78 14.26
N LYS A 210 15.96 -5.07 14.83
CA LYS A 210 14.70 -4.86 14.09
C LYS A 210 14.60 -3.40 13.67
N PRO A 211 14.06 -3.11 12.47
CA PRO A 211 13.84 -1.73 12.04
C PRO A 211 13.06 -0.93 13.08
N SER A 212 13.43 0.33 13.27
CA SER A 212 12.64 1.24 14.10
C SER A 212 11.29 1.50 13.42
N THR A 213 10.22 1.57 14.20
CA THR A 213 8.92 2.06 13.74
C THR A 213 8.85 3.59 13.70
N GLN A 214 9.79 4.26 14.36
CA GLN A 214 9.90 5.70 14.34
C GLN A 214 10.70 6.14 13.12
N ALA A 215 10.06 6.89 12.24
CA ALA A 215 10.68 7.44 11.04
C ALA A 215 11.66 8.58 11.36
N ARG A 216 12.69 8.72 10.54
CA ARG A 216 13.70 9.78 10.66
C ARG A 216 13.66 10.67 9.43
N HIS A 217 13.02 11.81 9.56
CA HIS A 217 12.83 12.75 8.46
C HIS A 217 14.06 13.59 8.15
N ALA A 218 14.44 13.61 6.88
CA ALA A 218 15.48 14.52 6.38
C ALA A 218 14.96 15.97 6.36
N LYS A 219 15.88 16.95 6.45
CA LYS A 219 15.49 18.37 6.37
C LYS A 219 14.79 18.74 5.05
N THR A 220 15.12 18.04 3.99
CA THR A 220 14.51 18.22 2.66
C THR A 220 13.03 17.84 2.61
N GLU A 221 12.59 16.96 3.48
CA GLU A 221 11.17 16.56 3.59
C GLU A 221 10.27 17.64 4.21
N TYR A 222 10.85 18.71 4.72
CA TYR A 222 10.13 19.91 5.16
C TYR A 222 10.02 20.97 4.04
N GLY A 223 10.40 20.58 2.81
CA GLY A 223 10.36 21.42 1.64
C GLY A 223 9.04 21.36 0.86
N PRO A 224 8.98 22.08 -0.28
CA PRO A 224 7.74 22.21 -1.07
C PRO A 224 7.32 20.96 -1.84
N SER A 225 8.15 19.93 -1.89
CA SER A 225 7.86 18.64 -2.57
C SER A 225 7.21 17.62 -1.65
N THR A 226 6.92 17.99 -0.40
CA THR A 226 6.33 17.10 0.61
C THR A 226 5.17 17.81 1.30
N ASP A 227 4.00 17.21 1.29
CA ASP A 227 2.80 17.72 1.99
C ASP A 227 2.41 16.87 3.19
N MET A 228 2.90 15.63 3.27
CA MET A 228 2.65 14.73 4.40
C MET A 228 3.94 14.03 4.85
N ARG A 229 3.95 13.63 6.12
CA ARG A 229 5.01 12.82 6.74
C ARG A 229 4.39 11.91 7.79
N VAL A 230 4.89 10.69 7.86
CA VAL A 230 4.47 9.68 8.85
C VAL A 230 5.57 9.52 9.88
N ASP A 231 5.32 9.97 11.13
CA ASP A 231 6.30 9.88 12.21
C ASP A 231 6.47 8.45 12.75
N MET A 232 5.39 7.65 12.69
CA MET A 232 5.39 6.27 13.16
C MET A 232 4.77 5.35 12.10
N ALA A 233 5.62 4.54 11.48
CA ALA A 233 5.19 3.60 10.46
C ALA A 233 4.46 2.39 11.07
N ARG A 234 3.44 1.90 10.38
CA ARG A 234 2.82 0.62 10.70
C ARG A 234 3.69 -0.52 10.15
N THR A 235 4.00 -1.48 11.01
CA THR A 235 4.84 -2.63 10.65
C THR A 235 4.16 -3.98 10.90
N ASN A 236 2.87 -3.98 11.25
CA ASN A 236 2.08 -5.17 11.52
C ASN A 236 1.70 -5.87 10.22
N LEU A 237 2.48 -6.89 9.84
CA LEU A 237 2.27 -7.68 8.63
C LEU A 237 1.05 -8.64 8.72
N ASP A 238 0.44 -8.76 9.89
CA ASP A 238 -0.72 -9.60 10.19
C ASP A 238 -2.07 -8.89 10.00
N ASP A 239 -2.07 -7.61 9.67
CA ASP A 239 -3.29 -6.87 9.33
C ASP A 239 -3.68 -7.12 7.86
N PRO A 240 -4.88 -7.67 7.58
CA PRO A 240 -5.34 -7.87 6.21
C PRO A 240 -5.72 -6.56 5.49
N GLY A 241 -5.78 -5.45 6.22
CA GLY A 241 -6.11 -4.13 5.72
C GLY A 241 -7.60 -3.79 5.75
N ILE A 242 -7.88 -2.55 5.40
CA ILE A 242 -9.24 -1.99 5.41
C ILE A 242 -10.21 -2.82 4.55
N GLY A 243 -11.42 -3.02 5.05
CA GLY A 243 -12.49 -3.77 4.38
C GLY A 243 -12.31 -5.29 4.40
N LEU A 244 -11.22 -5.80 4.99
CA LEU A 244 -10.94 -7.23 5.13
C LEU A 244 -10.91 -7.69 6.59
N ARG A 245 -10.79 -6.77 7.53
CA ARG A 245 -10.84 -7.04 8.97
C ARG A 245 -12.23 -7.54 9.36
N ASN A 246 -12.29 -8.57 10.18
CA ASN A 246 -13.54 -9.08 10.77
C ASN A 246 -14.68 -9.40 9.77
N ASN A 247 -14.34 -9.70 8.51
CA ASN A 247 -15.31 -10.00 7.46
C ASN A 247 -15.84 -11.45 7.48
N GLY A 248 -15.42 -12.24 8.48
CA GLY A 248 -15.81 -13.65 8.66
C GLY A 248 -15.09 -14.62 7.72
N ARG A 249 -14.13 -14.17 6.91
CA ARG A 249 -13.31 -14.98 6.00
C ARG A 249 -11.87 -15.10 6.52
N ARG A 250 -11.21 -16.20 6.20
CA ARG A 250 -9.76 -16.31 6.41
C ARG A 250 -9.07 -15.56 5.28
N VAL A 251 -8.53 -14.38 5.59
CA VAL A 251 -7.81 -13.52 4.64
C VAL A 251 -6.32 -13.79 4.76
N LEU A 252 -5.62 -13.82 3.63
CA LEU A 252 -4.16 -13.87 3.57
C LEU A 252 -3.59 -12.55 4.10
N THR A 253 -2.53 -12.65 4.88
CA THR A 253 -1.73 -11.50 5.34
C THR A 253 -0.27 -11.71 4.95
N TYR A 254 0.53 -10.65 4.93
CA TYR A 254 1.97 -10.79 4.66
C TYR A 254 2.69 -11.61 5.74
N ALA A 255 2.16 -11.63 6.97
CA ALA A 255 2.70 -12.47 8.05
C ALA A 255 2.54 -13.98 7.79
N ASP A 256 1.62 -14.37 6.90
CA ASP A 256 1.44 -15.78 6.50
C ASP A 256 2.48 -16.26 5.48
N LEU A 257 3.15 -15.34 4.79
CA LEU A 257 4.02 -15.66 3.67
C LEU A 257 5.44 -15.96 4.15
N HIS A 258 5.82 -17.23 4.04
CA HIS A 258 7.16 -17.71 4.38
C HIS A 258 7.77 -18.44 3.19
N THR A 259 9.00 -18.07 2.81
CA THR A 259 9.73 -18.74 1.74
C THR A 259 10.02 -20.19 2.10
N ILE A 260 9.73 -21.13 1.21
CA ILE A 260 10.06 -22.55 1.39
C ILE A 260 11.58 -22.69 1.56
N GLY A 261 11.99 -23.36 2.63
CA GLY A 261 13.41 -23.56 2.94
C GLY A 261 14.09 -22.37 3.59
N GLY A 262 13.35 -21.31 3.90
CA GLY A 262 13.88 -20.12 4.58
C GLY A 262 14.49 -19.08 3.61
N PRO A 263 15.26 -18.11 4.11
CA PRO A 263 15.82 -17.03 3.30
C PRO A 263 16.82 -17.56 2.27
N ILE A 264 16.73 -17.05 1.03
CA ILE A 264 17.65 -17.40 -0.08
C ILE A 264 19.10 -17.08 0.29
N ASP A 265 19.32 -15.96 0.98
CA ASP A 265 20.62 -15.58 1.54
C ASP A 265 20.52 -15.55 3.06
N PRO A 266 21.21 -16.46 3.77
CA PRO A 266 21.15 -16.55 5.22
C PRO A 266 21.95 -15.44 5.94
N ARG A 267 22.75 -14.66 5.22
CA ARG A 267 23.52 -13.55 5.82
C ARG A 267 22.58 -12.49 6.38
N GLY A 268 22.95 -11.87 7.49
CA GLY A 268 22.32 -10.64 7.98
C GLY A 268 22.61 -9.46 7.06
N ALA A 269 21.77 -8.42 7.10
CA ALA A 269 22.08 -7.17 6.41
C ALA A 269 23.28 -6.48 7.10
N GLU A 270 24.20 -5.99 6.29
CA GLU A 270 25.43 -5.31 6.74
C GLU A 270 25.20 -3.80 6.94
N ARG A 271 24.21 -3.26 6.23
CA ARG A 271 23.87 -1.84 6.22
C ARG A 271 22.35 -1.67 6.07
N GLU A 272 21.85 -0.59 6.61
CA GLU A 272 20.44 -0.18 6.48
C GLU A 272 20.37 1.17 5.76
N ILE A 273 19.43 1.29 4.86
CA ILE A 273 19.10 2.51 4.14
C ILE A 273 17.61 2.76 4.35
N GLU A 274 17.26 3.92 4.87
CA GLU A 274 15.91 4.41 5.04
C GLU A 274 15.61 5.41 3.94
N LEU A 275 14.53 5.23 3.21
CA LEU A 275 14.07 6.11 2.13
C LEU A 275 12.60 6.41 2.32
N HIS A 276 12.25 7.67 2.21
CA HIS A 276 10.89 8.17 2.33
C HIS A 276 10.31 8.45 0.94
N LEU A 277 9.26 7.73 0.55
CA LEU A 277 8.47 8.07 -0.61
C LEU A 277 7.56 9.24 -0.23
N THR A 278 7.89 10.41 -0.73
CA THR A 278 7.23 11.67 -0.44
C THR A 278 6.54 12.23 -1.67
N GLY A 279 5.56 13.11 -1.48
CA GLY A 279 4.84 13.72 -2.58
C GLY A 279 4.20 15.04 -2.19
N ASN A 280 3.79 15.79 -3.21
CA ASN A 280 2.95 16.97 -3.04
C ASN A 280 1.83 16.92 -4.08
N MET A 281 0.61 16.67 -3.60
CA MET A 281 -0.56 16.49 -4.46
C MET A 281 -1.03 17.79 -5.12
N GLU A 282 -0.69 18.96 -4.57
CA GLU A 282 -0.99 20.23 -5.23
C GLU A 282 -0.12 20.47 -6.46
N ARG A 283 1.09 19.92 -6.45
CA ARG A 283 2.08 20.08 -7.53
C ARG A 283 2.20 18.84 -8.41
N TYR A 284 1.54 17.76 -8.04
CA TYR A 284 1.71 16.42 -8.67
C TYR A 284 3.18 16.03 -8.79
N THR A 285 3.93 16.24 -7.71
CA THR A 285 5.35 15.87 -7.65
C THR A 285 5.54 14.70 -6.72
N TRP A 286 6.38 13.77 -7.16
CA TRP A 286 6.85 12.64 -6.36
C TRP A 286 8.33 12.82 -6.09
N SER A 287 8.75 12.43 -4.89
CA SER A 287 10.13 12.61 -4.44
C SER A 287 10.54 11.45 -3.53
N LEU A 288 11.85 11.28 -3.36
CA LEU A 288 12.43 10.48 -2.30
C LEU A 288 13.14 11.42 -1.32
N ASP A 289 12.86 11.30 -0.03
CA ASP A 289 13.38 12.17 1.03
C ASP A 289 13.16 13.66 0.73
N GLY A 290 12.02 14.01 0.10
CA GLY A 290 11.67 15.37 -0.30
C GLY A 290 12.41 15.91 -1.54
N LEU A 291 13.22 15.09 -2.19
CA LEU A 291 13.97 15.47 -3.39
C LEU A 291 13.37 14.81 -4.64
N GLU A 292 12.98 15.62 -5.61
CA GLU A 292 12.49 15.17 -6.90
C GLU A 292 13.56 14.39 -7.68
N PHE A 293 13.12 13.48 -8.57
CA PHE A 293 14.02 12.76 -9.47
C PHE A 293 14.92 13.73 -10.25
N GLY A 294 16.20 13.43 -10.30
CA GLY A 294 17.21 14.27 -10.93
C GLY A 294 17.85 15.33 -10.02
N LYS A 295 17.28 15.57 -8.82
CA LYS A 295 17.86 16.42 -7.78
C LYS A 295 18.44 15.61 -6.62
N SER A 296 18.06 14.33 -6.50
CA SER A 296 18.57 13.41 -5.50
C SER A 296 19.88 12.75 -5.96
N THR A 297 20.76 12.44 -5.02
CA THR A 297 21.93 11.59 -5.30
C THR A 297 21.50 10.14 -5.44
N PRO A 298 22.10 9.36 -6.37
CA PRO A 298 21.82 7.93 -6.47
C PRO A 298 22.16 7.19 -5.18
N VAL A 299 21.36 6.21 -4.84
CA VAL A 299 21.65 5.28 -3.74
C VAL A 299 22.68 4.26 -4.24
N HIS A 300 23.84 4.23 -3.59
CA HIS A 300 24.94 3.36 -4.00
C HIS A 300 24.93 2.04 -3.24
N PHE A 301 25.12 0.95 -3.99
CA PHE A 301 25.29 -0.41 -3.48
C PHE A 301 26.68 -0.92 -3.87
N ARG A 302 27.30 -1.69 -2.98
CA ARG A 302 28.53 -2.43 -3.32
C ARG A 302 28.15 -3.82 -3.81
N TYR A 303 28.85 -4.30 -4.82
CA TYR A 303 28.62 -5.65 -5.30
C TYR A 303 28.84 -6.67 -4.17
N GLY A 304 27.85 -7.55 -3.99
CA GLY A 304 27.89 -8.60 -2.96
C GLY A 304 27.54 -8.16 -1.54
N GLU A 305 27.32 -6.86 -1.27
CA GLU A 305 26.81 -6.43 0.05
C GLU A 305 25.33 -6.83 0.20
N ARG A 306 24.94 -7.11 1.44
CA ARG A 306 23.54 -7.31 1.79
C ARG A 306 23.00 -6.10 2.54
N VAL A 307 22.05 -5.41 1.93
CA VAL A 307 21.50 -4.15 2.43
C VAL A 307 20.04 -4.36 2.83
N ARG A 308 19.65 -3.80 3.96
CA ARG A 308 18.23 -3.61 4.32
C ARG A 308 17.79 -2.25 3.80
N ILE A 309 16.79 -2.23 2.94
CA ILE A 309 16.14 -0.99 2.53
C ILE A 309 14.81 -0.90 3.29
N ILE A 310 14.59 0.21 3.99
CA ILE A 310 13.34 0.55 4.64
C ILE A 310 12.69 1.61 3.76
N LEU A 311 11.52 1.30 3.22
CA LEU A 311 10.72 2.22 2.44
C LEU A 311 9.56 2.72 3.31
N HIS A 312 9.56 4.00 3.63
CA HIS A 312 8.43 4.67 4.25
C HIS A 312 7.55 5.28 3.17
N ASN A 313 6.26 5.00 3.21
CA ASN A 313 5.30 5.70 2.37
C ASN A 313 4.70 6.86 3.18
N ASP A 314 5.15 8.08 2.89
CA ASP A 314 4.67 9.33 3.49
C ASP A 314 3.55 9.98 2.66
N THR A 315 3.01 9.27 1.68
CA THR A 315 1.90 9.74 0.85
C THR A 315 0.60 9.02 1.20
N MET A 316 -0.53 9.60 0.83
CA MET A 316 -1.83 8.93 0.87
C MET A 316 -2.06 8.11 -0.38
#